data_66f252808006704933b4476002a394aa
#
_entry.id   66f252808006704933b4476002a394aa
#
_cell.length_a   1.000
_cell.length_b   1.000
_cell.length_c   1.000
_cell.angle_alpha   90.00
_cell.angle_beta   90.00
_cell.angle_gamma   90.00
#
_symmetry.space_group_name_H-M   'P 1'
#
loop_
_entity.id
_entity.type
_entity.pdbx_description
1 polymer ?
#
loop_
_entity_poly.entity_id
_entity_poly.type
_entity_poly.pdbx_seq_one_letter_code
_entity_poly.pdbx_strand_id
1 'polypeptide(L)'
;VAIAAAIQNKFGVPVIPHVICSGATADAIEYELIDLQFLGIENVLLLRGDKARDDSQFVPTPGGHAHTTDLIEQVNRFNDGFFNDGTPIKNPGKKFHYGVACYPEKHEEALNIDLDLKCLKMKQDMGADYAVTQLFYDNRKYFRFVEKARQMGITIPIVPGIKPLAKLSQLTVVPRVFRCDFPQELAVEALKCKTDDDARQLGIEWSTEQCRQLYKAGVNNIHFYTVSAVDSVREVARRLL
;
A
#
# COMPACT_ATOMS: atom_id res chain seq x y z
N VAL A 1 5.88 13.90 -6.65
CA VAL A 1 6.63 13.90 -7.93
C VAL A 1 8.12 14.15 -7.70
N ALA A 2 8.56 15.32 -7.20
CA ALA A 2 9.97 15.73 -7.12
C ALA A 2 10.86 14.73 -6.34
N ILE A 3 10.40 14.20 -5.20
CA ILE A 3 11.16 13.23 -4.39
C ILE A 3 11.36 11.91 -5.17
N ALA A 4 10.34 11.42 -5.83
CA ALA A 4 10.41 10.20 -6.63
C ALA A 4 11.43 10.36 -7.77
N ALA A 5 11.35 11.46 -8.53
CA ALA A 5 12.30 11.79 -9.58
C ALA A 5 13.75 11.92 -9.05
N ALA A 6 13.92 12.58 -7.90
CA ALA A 6 15.25 12.72 -7.27
C ALA A 6 15.84 11.36 -6.87
N ILE A 7 15.03 10.46 -6.31
CA ILE A 7 15.47 9.10 -5.95
C ILE A 7 15.85 8.31 -7.20
N GLN A 8 14.98 8.28 -8.19
CA GLN A 8 15.24 7.56 -9.45
C GLN A 8 16.53 8.04 -10.13
N ASN A 9 16.68 9.35 -10.27
CA ASN A 9 17.86 9.94 -10.94
C ASN A 9 19.15 9.77 -10.12
N LYS A 10 19.08 9.93 -8.80
CA LYS A 10 20.27 9.87 -7.93
C LYS A 10 20.77 8.45 -7.70
N PHE A 11 19.86 7.49 -7.56
CA PHE A 11 20.20 6.12 -7.15
C PHE A 11 20.00 5.08 -8.27
N GLY A 12 19.38 5.44 -9.38
CA GLY A 12 19.12 4.52 -10.48
C GLY A 12 18.15 3.38 -10.13
N VAL A 13 17.31 3.56 -9.11
CA VAL A 13 16.35 2.56 -8.66
C VAL A 13 14.94 2.92 -9.13
N PRO A 14 14.12 1.93 -9.55
CA PRO A 14 12.72 2.19 -9.86
C PRO A 14 11.97 2.79 -8.68
N VAL A 15 11.08 3.73 -8.95
CA VAL A 15 10.23 4.36 -7.94
C VAL A 15 8.77 4.10 -8.25
N ILE A 16 7.96 4.01 -7.21
CA ILE A 16 6.50 3.82 -7.29
C ILE A 16 5.86 4.90 -6.42
N PRO A 17 5.66 6.13 -6.93
CA PRO A 17 4.96 7.16 -6.18
C PRO A 17 3.50 6.78 -5.94
N HIS A 18 2.96 7.26 -4.82
CA HIS A 18 1.54 7.12 -4.52
C HIS A 18 0.79 8.28 -5.15
N VAL A 19 -0.23 7.97 -5.92
CA VAL A 19 -1.23 8.93 -6.43
C VAL A 19 -2.50 8.71 -5.61
N ILE A 20 -2.99 9.78 -4.95
CA ILE A 20 -4.07 9.66 -3.96
C ILE A 20 -5.24 10.61 -4.28
N CYS A 21 -6.47 10.16 -3.99
CA CYS A 21 -7.67 10.98 -4.15
C CYS A 21 -7.78 12.07 -3.07
N SER A 22 -7.34 11.76 -1.85
CA SER A 22 -7.46 12.66 -0.69
C SER A 22 -6.74 13.98 -0.91
N GLY A 23 -7.48 15.09 -0.79
CA GLY A 23 -6.92 16.44 -0.90
C GLY A 23 -6.64 16.90 -2.34
N ALA A 24 -6.98 16.12 -3.37
CA ALA A 24 -6.72 16.43 -4.77
C ALA A 24 -7.99 16.49 -5.61
N THR A 25 -8.04 17.41 -6.57
CA THR A 25 -9.04 17.42 -7.64
C THR A 25 -8.59 16.48 -8.77
N ALA A 26 -9.51 16.08 -9.64
CA ALA A 26 -9.17 15.29 -10.82
C ALA A 26 -8.16 16.00 -11.73
N ASP A 27 -8.27 17.34 -11.86
CA ASP A 27 -7.32 18.13 -12.64
C ASP A 27 -5.93 18.15 -12.00
N ALA A 28 -5.85 18.26 -10.67
CA ALA A 28 -4.56 18.21 -9.96
C ALA A 28 -3.88 16.85 -10.15
N ILE A 29 -4.65 15.77 -10.12
CA ILE A 29 -4.15 14.40 -10.40
C ILE A 29 -3.69 14.29 -11.85
N GLU A 30 -4.40 14.89 -12.81
CA GLU A 30 -4.01 14.89 -14.22
C GLU A 30 -2.66 15.58 -14.42
N TYR A 31 -2.44 16.75 -13.79
CA TYR A 31 -1.13 17.40 -13.81
C TYR A 31 -0.03 16.54 -13.17
N GLU A 32 -0.34 15.86 -12.07
CA GLU A 32 0.61 14.92 -11.45
C GLU A 32 0.99 13.78 -12.40
N LEU A 33 0.02 13.20 -13.10
CA LEU A 33 0.28 12.14 -14.11
C LEU A 33 1.15 12.64 -15.25
N ILE A 34 0.89 13.86 -15.76
CA ILE A 34 1.71 14.49 -16.80
C ILE A 34 3.16 14.65 -16.32
N ASP A 35 3.35 15.19 -15.11
CA ASP A 35 4.67 15.39 -14.52
C ASP A 35 5.42 14.06 -14.34
N LEU A 36 4.74 13.03 -13.82
CA LEU A 36 5.32 11.69 -13.63
C LEU A 36 5.75 11.08 -14.98
N GLN A 37 4.89 11.15 -15.97
CA GLN A 37 5.18 10.64 -17.32
C GLN A 37 6.35 11.40 -17.97
N PHE A 38 6.41 12.74 -17.85
CA PHE A 38 7.50 13.57 -18.33
C PHE A 38 8.84 13.19 -17.69
N LEU A 39 8.83 12.81 -16.42
CA LEU A 39 10.01 12.38 -15.64
C LEU A 39 10.37 10.90 -15.87
N GLY A 40 9.66 10.20 -16.76
CA GLY A 40 9.92 8.78 -17.07
C GLY A 40 9.54 7.83 -15.94
N ILE A 41 8.61 8.21 -15.07
CA ILE A 41 8.07 7.36 -13.99
C ILE A 41 6.82 6.69 -14.53
N GLU A 42 6.89 5.37 -14.69
CA GLU A 42 5.85 4.56 -15.34
C GLU A 42 5.02 3.73 -14.34
N ASN A 43 5.48 3.62 -13.09
CA ASN A 43 4.84 2.79 -12.06
C ASN A 43 4.29 3.66 -10.94
N VAL A 44 3.02 3.46 -10.56
CA VAL A 44 2.36 4.21 -9.50
C VAL A 44 1.57 3.27 -8.57
N LEU A 45 1.29 3.72 -7.35
CA LEU A 45 0.37 3.05 -6.45
C LEU A 45 -0.86 3.96 -6.27
N LEU A 46 -2.02 3.48 -6.72
CA LEU A 46 -3.27 4.23 -6.68
C LEU A 46 -4.03 3.96 -5.38
N LEU A 47 -4.29 5.02 -4.63
CA LEU A 47 -4.93 4.94 -3.32
C LEU A 47 -6.05 5.98 -3.21
N ARG A 48 -7.05 5.69 -2.40
CA ARG A 48 -8.02 6.72 -2.01
C ARG A 48 -7.38 7.76 -1.11
N GLY A 49 -6.48 7.34 -0.25
CA GLY A 49 -6.00 8.11 0.89
C GLY A 49 -6.92 7.98 2.09
N ASP A 50 -6.44 8.44 3.24
CA ASP A 50 -7.17 8.40 4.50
C ASP A 50 -8.12 9.61 4.62
N LYS A 51 -9.13 9.46 5.47
CA LYS A 51 -9.97 10.60 5.90
C LYS A 51 -9.13 11.63 6.66
N ALA A 52 -9.54 12.88 6.64
CA ALA A 52 -8.90 13.90 7.45
C ALA A 52 -8.99 13.52 8.95
N ARG A 53 -8.02 13.98 9.74
CA ARG A 53 -7.83 13.52 11.13
C ARG A 53 -9.08 13.71 12.01
N ASP A 54 -9.82 14.78 11.77
CA ASP A 54 -10.97 15.18 12.58
C ASP A 54 -12.31 14.73 11.97
N ASP A 55 -12.28 14.11 10.77
CA ASP A 55 -13.49 13.63 10.10
C ASP A 55 -13.91 12.24 10.59
N SER A 56 -15.23 12.03 10.68
CA SER A 56 -15.81 10.72 10.99
C SER A 56 -15.71 9.73 9.82
N GLN A 57 -15.74 10.25 8.59
CA GLN A 57 -15.67 9.48 7.34
C GLN A 57 -14.82 10.21 6.29
N PHE A 58 -14.44 9.50 5.24
CA PHE A 58 -13.76 10.13 4.10
C PHE A 58 -14.72 11.06 3.35
N VAL A 59 -14.25 12.29 3.12
CA VAL A 59 -14.98 13.30 2.32
C VAL A 59 -14.12 13.62 1.10
N PRO A 60 -14.61 13.35 -0.13
CA PRO A 60 -13.85 13.66 -1.32
C PRO A 60 -13.71 15.18 -1.50
N THR A 61 -12.56 15.61 -2.00
CA THR A 61 -12.35 17.00 -2.41
C THR A 61 -13.36 17.36 -3.51
N PRO A 62 -14.01 18.53 -3.45
CA PRO A 62 -14.88 18.97 -4.54
C PRO A 62 -14.15 18.94 -5.89
N GLY A 63 -14.72 18.26 -6.88
CA GLY A 63 -14.06 17.99 -8.18
C GLY A 63 -12.97 16.92 -8.15
N GLY A 64 -12.84 16.18 -7.03
CA GLY A 64 -11.95 15.04 -6.90
C GLY A 64 -12.70 13.71 -6.86
N HIS A 65 -11.97 12.63 -6.60
CA HIS A 65 -12.47 11.25 -6.60
C HIS A 65 -12.90 10.78 -5.21
N ALA A 66 -14.01 10.04 -5.16
CA ALA A 66 -14.53 9.44 -3.92
C ALA A 66 -13.88 8.08 -3.61
N HIS A 67 -13.50 7.34 -4.65
CA HIS A 67 -12.97 5.98 -4.54
C HIS A 67 -11.72 5.78 -5.41
N THR A 68 -10.90 4.81 -5.05
CA THR A 68 -9.75 4.40 -5.88
C THR A 68 -10.19 3.96 -7.28
N THR A 69 -11.39 3.42 -7.43
CA THR A 69 -11.93 3.03 -8.74
C THR A 69 -12.11 4.21 -9.68
N ASP A 70 -12.57 5.35 -9.18
CA ASP A 70 -12.71 6.57 -9.97
C ASP A 70 -11.33 7.07 -10.45
N LEU A 71 -10.33 6.97 -9.57
CA LEU A 71 -8.93 7.28 -9.91
C LEU A 71 -8.38 6.30 -10.96
N ILE A 72 -8.69 5.00 -10.86
CA ILE A 72 -8.30 4.00 -11.86
C ILE A 72 -8.92 4.36 -13.22
N GLU A 73 -10.19 4.75 -13.28
CA GLU A 73 -10.84 5.20 -14.53
C GLU A 73 -10.10 6.39 -15.15
N GLN A 74 -9.70 7.36 -14.35
CA GLN A 74 -8.92 8.51 -14.82
C GLN A 74 -7.56 8.07 -15.39
N VAL A 75 -6.82 7.23 -14.67
CA VAL A 75 -5.50 6.73 -15.12
C VAL A 75 -5.64 5.89 -16.39
N ASN A 76 -6.67 5.06 -16.50
CA ASN A 76 -6.95 4.29 -17.71
C ASN A 76 -7.26 5.19 -18.90
N ARG A 77 -8.09 6.23 -18.72
CA ARG A 77 -8.37 7.22 -19.77
C ARG A 77 -7.09 7.93 -20.23
N PHE A 78 -6.24 8.32 -19.28
CA PHE A 78 -4.94 8.92 -19.57
C PHE A 78 -4.04 7.95 -20.34
N ASN A 79 -4.00 6.68 -19.94
CA ASN A 79 -3.28 5.60 -20.63
C ASN A 79 -3.80 5.35 -22.07
N ASP A 80 -5.08 5.61 -22.31
CA ASP A 80 -5.69 5.49 -23.63
C ASP A 80 -5.52 6.75 -24.49
N GLY A 81 -4.82 7.75 -23.96
CA GLY A 81 -4.42 8.97 -24.70
C GLY A 81 -5.45 10.09 -24.64
N PHE A 82 -6.22 10.19 -23.55
CA PHE A 82 -7.20 11.25 -23.36
C PHE A 82 -7.03 11.95 -22.00
N PHE A 83 -7.20 13.26 -22.00
CA PHE A 83 -7.34 14.07 -20.80
C PHE A 83 -8.73 13.90 -20.15
N ASN A 84 -8.91 14.40 -18.92
CA ASN A 84 -10.17 14.32 -18.21
C ASN A 84 -11.37 14.93 -18.95
N ASP A 85 -11.12 16.01 -19.69
CA ASP A 85 -12.12 16.68 -20.50
C ASP A 85 -12.45 15.96 -21.83
N GLY A 86 -11.78 14.83 -22.10
CA GLY A 86 -11.92 14.06 -23.34
C GLY A 86 -11.06 14.55 -24.50
N THR A 87 -10.22 15.56 -24.29
CA THR A 87 -9.29 16.05 -25.31
C THR A 87 -8.20 15.01 -25.57
N PRO A 88 -7.90 14.65 -26.84
CA PRO A 88 -6.86 13.70 -27.16
C PRO A 88 -5.46 14.24 -26.83
N ILE A 89 -4.60 13.41 -26.25
CA ILE A 89 -3.19 13.68 -26.02
C ILE A 89 -2.43 13.48 -27.34
N LYS A 90 -1.84 14.53 -27.89
CA LYS A 90 -1.19 14.48 -29.21
C LYS A 90 0.01 13.53 -29.28
N ASN A 91 0.78 13.44 -28.21
CA ASN A 91 1.95 12.56 -28.11
C ASN A 91 1.89 11.84 -26.78
N PRO A 92 1.06 10.80 -26.64
CA PRO A 92 0.97 10.06 -25.39
C PRO A 92 2.32 9.40 -25.10
N GLY A 93 2.78 9.53 -23.86
CA GLY A 93 3.96 8.85 -23.37
C GLY A 93 3.68 7.36 -23.11
N LYS A 94 4.55 6.72 -22.35
CA LYS A 94 4.33 5.35 -21.93
C LYS A 94 3.17 5.25 -20.98
N LYS A 95 2.45 4.14 -21.03
CA LYS A 95 1.33 3.85 -20.13
C LYS A 95 1.82 3.67 -18.69
N PHE A 96 1.03 4.11 -17.74
CA PHE A 96 1.23 3.78 -16.33
C PHE A 96 0.85 2.33 -16.04
N HIS A 97 1.74 1.65 -15.33
CA HIS A 97 1.46 0.42 -14.59
C HIS A 97 1.11 0.77 -13.16
N TYR A 98 0.08 0.15 -12.59
CA TYR A 98 -0.34 0.56 -11.26
C TYR A 98 -0.72 -0.58 -10.33
N GLY A 99 -0.30 -0.41 -9.08
CA GLY A 99 -0.74 -1.21 -7.96
C GLY A 99 -1.89 -0.55 -7.21
N VAL A 100 -2.56 -1.34 -6.37
CA VAL A 100 -3.66 -0.91 -5.49
C VAL A 100 -3.49 -1.45 -4.07
N ALA A 101 -4.19 -0.87 -3.08
CA ALA A 101 -4.19 -1.41 -1.73
C ALA A 101 -5.22 -2.54 -1.56
N CYS A 102 -4.89 -3.48 -0.64
CA CYS A 102 -5.80 -4.50 -0.13
C CYS A 102 -5.57 -4.73 1.37
N TYR A 103 -6.47 -5.45 2.04
CA TYR A 103 -6.53 -5.49 3.51
C TYR A 103 -6.72 -6.93 4.01
N PRO A 104 -5.67 -7.60 4.52
CA PRO A 104 -5.77 -8.97 5.05
C PRO A 104 -6.75 -9.10 6.22
N GLU A 105 -6.94 -8.02 6.98
CA GLU A 105 -7.84 -7.94 8.13
C GLU A 105 -9.12 -7.15 7.86
N LYS A 106 -9.44 -6.87 6.59
CA LYS A 106 -10.57 -6.10 6.10
C LYS A 106 -10.37 -4.57 6.19
N HIS A 107 -10.79 -3.84 5.17
CA HIS A 107 -10.89 -2.37 5.20
C HIS A 107 -11.92 -1.92 6.25
N GLU A 108 -11.66 -0.78 6.92
CA GLU A 108 -12.55 -0.32 8.01
C GLU A 108 -13.99 -0.08 7.57
N GLU A 109 -14.21 0.39 6.36
CA GLU A 109 -15.54 0.66 5.81
C GLU A 109 -16.22 -0.56 5.19
N ALA A 110 -15.48 -1.64 4.92
CA ALA A 110 -16.09 -2.86 4.37
C ALA A 110 -16.92 -3.58 5.45
N LEU A 111 -18.12 -4.02 5.13
CA LEU A 111 -18.96 -4.76 6.06
C LEU A 111 -18.36 -6.13 6.41
N ASN A 112 -17.71 -6.77 5.46
CA ASN A 112 -17.02 -8.05 5.65
C ASN A 112 -15.89 -8.23 4.63
N ILE A 113 -15.07 -9.27 4.82
CA ILE A 113 -13.92 -9.56 3.97
C ILE A 113 -14.33 -9.92 2.52
N ASP A 114 -15.51 -10.50 2.31
CA ASP A 114 -15.96 -10.89 0.97
C ASP A 114 -16.30 -9.67 0.11
N LEU A 115 -16.88 -8.63 0.71
CA LEU A 115 -17.13 -7.36 0.03
C LEU A 115 -15.84 -6.61 -0.27
N ASP A 116 -14.87 -6.66 0.65
CA ASP A 116 -13.56 -6.06 0.42
C ASP A 116 -12.81 -6.75 -0.72
N LEU A 117 -12.85 -8.09 -0.76
CA LEU A 117 -12.29 -8.86 -1.89
C LEU A 117 -13.01 -8.60 -3.21
N LYS A 118 -14.34 -8.36 -3.22
CA LYS A 118 -15.05 -7.93 -4.43
C LYS A 118 -14.53 -6.58 -4.94
N CYS A 119 -14.23 -5.63 -4.03
CA CYS A 119 -13.60 -4.37 -4.41
C CYS A 119 -12.20 -4.60 -5.01
N LEU A 120 -11.41 -5.51 -4.44
CA LEU A 120 -10.09 -5.85 -5.00
C LEU A 120 -10.24 -6.53 -6.37
N LYS A 121 -11.20 -7.44 -6.53
CA LYS A 121 -11.48 -8.07 -7.83
C LYS A 121 -11.86 -7.03 -8.89
N MET A 122 -12.71 -6.08 -8.55
CA MET A 122 -13.09 -4.99 -9.44
C MET A 122 -11.87 -4.15 -9.86
N LYS A 123 -10.97 -3.81 -8.94
CA LYS A 123 -9.72 -3.09 -9.25
C LYS A 123 -8.82 -3.90 -10.20
N GLN A 124 -8.70 -5.22 -9.99
CA GLN A 124 -8.00 -6.10 -10.92
C GLN A 124 -8.64 -6.08 -12.31
N ASP A 125 -9.98 -6.20 -12.39
CA ASP A 125 -10.71 -6.23 -13.67
C ASP A 125 -10.61 -4.89 -14.41
N MET A 126 -10.37 -3.80 -13.70
CA MET A 126 -10.08 -2.49 -14.27
C MET A 126 -8.63 -2.32 -14.73
N GLY A 127 -7.73 -3.28 -14.45
CA GLY A 127 -6.37 -3.30 -14.95
C GLY A 127 -5.26 -3.13 -13.92
N ALA A 128 -5.53 -3.25 -12.61
CA ALA A 128 -4.47 -3.23 -11.61
C ALA A 128 -3.50 -4.41 -11.81
N ASP A 129 -2.20 -4.11 -11.85
CA ASP A 129 -1.15 -5.11 -12.09
C ASP A 129 -0.79 -5.91 -10.84
N TYR A 130 -0.93 -5.32 -9.65
CA TYR A 130 -0.63 -5.96 -8.36
C TYR A 130 -1.39 -5.27 -7.22
N ALA A 131 -1.41 -5.91 -6.06
CA ALA A 131 -1.93 -5.32 -4.84
C ALA A 131 -0.87 -5.33 -3.73
N VAL A 132 -0.83 -4.27 -2.91
CA VAL A 132 -0.01 -4.19 -1.69
C VAL A 132 -0.94 -4.26 -0.49
N THR A 133 -0.64 -5.13 0.48
CA THR A 133 -1.49 -5.24 1.66
C THR A 133 -1.23 -4.10 2.65
N GLN A 134 -2.27 -3.71 3.40
CA GLN A 134 -2.07 -3.01 4.67
C GLN A 134 -1.14 -3.87 5.56
N LEU A 135 -0.41 -3.21 6.46
CA LEU A 135 0.44 -3.91 7.43
C LEU A 135 -0.37 -4.90 8.29
N PHE A 136 0.24 -6.00 8.66
CA PHE A 136 -0.31 -7.04 9.53
C PHE A 136 0.83 -7.72 10.31
N TYR A 137 0.48 -8.41 11.40
CA TYR A 137 1.46 -9.08 12.27
C TYR A 137 1.27 -10.60 12.36
N ASP A 138 0.20 -11.12 11.77
CA ASP A 138 -0.10 -12.56 11.72
C ASP A 138 -0.14 -13.06 10.28
N ASN A 139 0.88 -13.83 9.86
CA ASN A 139 0.97 -14.40 8.52
C ASN A 139 -0.21 -15.32 8.17
N ARG A 140 -0.86 -15.94 9.17
CA ARG A 140 -2.05 -16.78 8.96
C ARG A 140 -3.20 -15.98 8.35
N LYS A 141 -3.34 -14.68 8.70
CA LYS A 141 -4.35 -13.78 8.12
C LYS A 141 -4.04 -13.48 6.66
N TYR A 142 -2.77 -13.22 6.33
CA TYR A 142 -2.33 -13.00 4.96
C TYR A 142 -2.57 -14.25 4.10
N PHE A 143 -2.18 -15.42 4.54
CA PHE A 143 -2.36 -16.65 3.76
C PHE A 143 -3.84 -16.95 3.51
N ARG A 144 -4.70 -16.82 4.52
CA ARG A 144 -6.16 -16.98 4.37
C ARG A 144 -6.76 -15.95 3.41
N PHE A 145 -6.29 -14.71 3.48
CA PHE A 145 -6.70 -13.65 2.56
C PHE A 145 -6.34 -14.00 1.11
N VAL A 146 -5.09 -14.41 0.87
CA VAL A 146 -4.63 -14.80 -0.47
C VAL A 146 -5.40 -16.01 -1.00
N GLU A 147 -5.59 -17.05 -0.18
CA GLU A 147 -6.38 -18.23 -0.55
C GLU A 147 -7.79 -17.81 -0.99
N LYS A 148 -8.48 -17.00 -0.19
CA LYS A 148 -9.82 -16.52 -0.49
C LYS A 148 -9.86 -15.64 -1.74
N ALA A 149 -8.84 -14.79 -1.93
CA ALA A 149 -8.70 -13.97 -3.13
C ALA A 149 -8.57 -14.86 -4.40
N ARG A 150 -7.77 -15.94 -4.34
CA ARG A 150 -7.63 -16.89 -5.45
C ARG A 150 -8.94 -17.63 -5.75
N GLN A 151 -9.70 -18.03 -4.73
CA GLN A 151 -11.02 -18.64 -4.91
C GLN A 151 -12.02 -17.68 -5.59
N MET A 152 -11.87 -16.37 -5.42
CA MET A 152 -12.68 -15.34 -6.08
C MET A 152 -12.15 -14.92 -7.46
N GLY A 153 -11.12 -15.60 -8.00
CA GLY A 153 -10.54 -15.30 -9.31
C GLY A 153 -9.62 -14.08 -9.34
N ILE A 154 -9.11 -13.64 -8.20
CA ILE A 154 -8.06 -12.60 -8.14
C ILE A 154 -6.72 -13.29 -8.41
N THR A 155 -6.07 -12.92 -9.51
CA THR A 155 -4.83 -13.57 -10.00
C THR A 155 -3.60 -12.69 -9.88
N ILE A 156 -3.76 -11.37 -9.73
CA ILE A 156 -2.64 -10.43 -9.59
C ILE A 156 -1.79 -10.77 -8.37
N PRO A 157 -0.49 -10.44 -8.38
CA PRO A 157 0.37 -10.55 -7.21
C PRO A 157 -0.20 -9.77 -6.03
N ILE A 158 -0.17 -10.37 -4.83
CA ILE A 158 -0.53 -9.72 -3.56
C ILE A 158 0.74 -9.62 -2.73
N VAL A 159 1.30 -8.42 -2.66
CA VAL A 159 2.57 -8.14 -1.98
C VAL A 159 2.29 -7.85 -0.50
N PRO A 160 2.82 -8.64 0.45
CA PRO A 160 2.62 -8.39 1.87
C PRO A 160 3.34 -7.14 2.34
N GLY A 161 2.64 -6.31 3.09
CA GLY A 161 3.15 -5.11 3.74
C GLY A 161 3.61 -5.41 5.17
N ILE A 162 4.89 -5.25 5.46
CA ILE A 162 5.50 -5.53 6.76
C ILE A 162 5.99 -4.23 7.39
N LYS A 163 5.66 -4.02 8.66
CA LYS A 163 6.12 -2.86 9.45
C LYS A 163 6.76 -3.33 10.75
N PRO A 164 8.10 -3.27 10.87
CA PRO A 164 8.75 -3.49 12.15
C PRO A 164 8.30 -2.46 13.18
N LEU A 165 7.98 -2.90 14.39
CA LEU A 165 7.78 -2.02 15.53
C LEU A 165 9.11 -1.33 15.87
N ALA A 166 9.06 -0.07 16.27
CA ALA A 166 10.26 0.73 16.56
C ALA A 166 10.16 1.55 17.86
N LYS A 167 8.96 1.64 18.44
CA LYS A 167 8.70 2.42 19.66
C LYS A 167 7.60 1.78 20.49
N LEU A 168 7.65 1.95 21.80
CA LEU A 168 6.62 1.49 22.74
C LEU A 168 5.23 2.03 22.37
N SER A 169 5.12 3.30 21.99
CA SER A 169 3.84 3.89 21.61
C SER A 169 3.17 3.17 20.43
N GLN A 170 3.93 2.52 19.56
CA GLN A 170 3.39 1.77 18.43
C GLN A 170 2.64 0.51 18.87
N LEU A 171 2.94 -0.05 20.04
CA LEU A 171 2.22 -1.21 20.58
C LEU A 171 0.73 -0.93 20.80
N THR A 172 0.36 0.33 21.02
CA THR A 172 -1.04 0.76 21.20
C THR A 172 -1.58 1.52 20.00
N VAL A 173 -0.74 2.35 19.35
CA VAL A 173 -1.17 3.20 18.24
C VAL A 173 -1.42 2.39 16.96
N VAL A 174 -0.53 1.43 16.64
CA VAL A 174 -0.61 0.68 15.39
C VAL A 174 -1.89 -0.15 15.30
N PRO A 175 -2.26 -0.99 16.28
CA PRO A 175 -3.52 -1.74 16.23
C PRO A 175 -4.74 -0.84 16.09
N ARG A 176 -4.75 0.30 16.77
CA ARG A 176 -5.89 1.23 16.76
C ARG A 176 -6.03 1.97 15.43
N VAL A 177 -4.92 2.45 14.88
CA VAL A 177 -4.93 3.28 13.67
C VAL A 177 -5.10 2.44 12.41
N PHE A 178 -4.37 1.32 12.32
CA PHE A 178 -4.37 0.46 11.14
C PHE A 178 -5.34 -0.71 11.25
N ARG A 179 -6.05 -0.83 12.37
CA ARG A 179 -7.04 -1.88 12.63
C ARG A 179 -6.52 -3.29 12.40
N CYS A 180 -5.26 -3.50 12.77
CA CYS A 180 -4.60 -4.78 12.71
C CYS A 180 -4.47 -5.38 14.12
N ASP A 181 -4.60 -6.69 14.24
CA ASP A 181 -4.45 -7.40 15.51
C ASP A 181 -2.99 -7.83 15.72
N PHE A 182 -2.52 -7.71 16.94
CA PHE A 182 -1.33 -8.44 17.37
C PHE A 182 -1.71 -9.88 17.73
N PRO A 183 -1.05 -10.88 17.17
CA PRO A 183 -1.24 -12.25 17.64
C PRO A 183 -0.80 -12.39 19.10
N GLN A 184 -1.37 -13.38 19.79
CA GLN A 184 -1.18 -13.56 21.23
C GLN A 184 0.31 -13.63 21.60
N GLU A 185 1.11 -14.29 20.79
CA GLU A 185 2.55 -14.47 20.97
C GLU A 185 3.27 -13.11 20.96
N LEU A 186 2.95 -12.25 19.99
CA LEU A 186 3.51 -10.89 19.91
C LEU A 186 3.02 -10.03 21.09
N ALA A 187 1.73 -10.11 21.43
CA ALA A 187 1.16 -9.31 22.51
C ALA A 187 1.82 -9.63 23.86
N VAL A 188 2.08 -10.90 24.16
CA VAL A 188 2.78 -11.33 25.38
C VAL A 188 4.20 -10.76 25.45
N GLU A 189 4.94 -10.80 24.36
CA GLU A 189 6.30 -10.22 24.32
C GLU A 189 6.26 -8.69 24.37
N ALA A 190 5.29 -8.07 23.70
CA ALA A 190 5.10 -6.62 23.73
C ALA A 190 4.84 -6.07 25.15
N LEU A 191 4.12 -6.81 26.00
CA LEU A 191 3.86 -6.42 27.38
C LEU A 191 5.14 -6.42 28.26
N LYS A 192 6.20 -7.11 27.85
CA LYS A 192 7.49 -7.14 28.56
C LYS A 192 8.38 -5.94 28.21
N CYS A 193 8.13 -5.27 27.10
CA CYS A 193 8.90 -4.11 26.65
C CYS A 193 8.71 -2.93 27.61
N LYS A 194 9.81 -2.32 28.02
CA LYS A 194 9.82 -1.15 28.92
C LYS A 194 10.40 0.10 28.25
N THR A 195 11.16 -0.09 27.19
CA THR A 195 11.85 0.98 26.45
C THR A 195 11.55 0.91 24.97
N ASP A 196 11.82 1.99 24.25
CA ASP A 196 11.74 2.01 22.77
C ASP A 196 12.72 1.01 22.15
N ASP A 197 13.86 0.76 22.81
CA ASP A 197 14.86 -0.21 22.36
C ASP A 197 14.33 -1.65 22.48
N ASP A 198 13.62 -1.98 23.55
CA ASP A 198 12.98 -3.29 23.69
C ASP A 198 11.93 -3.50 22.59
N ALA A 199 11.09 -2.49 22.36
CA ALA A 199 10.06 -2.54 21.31
C ALA A 199 10.67 -2.66 19.92
N ARG A 200 11.77 -1.96 19.66
CA ARG A 200 12.51 -2.04 18.40
C ARG A 200 13.12 -3.42 18.18
N GLN A 201 13.77 -3.97 19.19
CA GLN A 201 14.35 -5.32 19.12
C GLN A 201 13.28 -6.38 18.85
N LEU A 202 12.18 -6.34 19.59
CA LEU A 202 11.02 -7.22 19.35
C LEU A 202 10.49 -7.06 17.92
N GLY A 203 10.34 -5.81 17.44
CA GLY A 203 9.87 -5.52 16.09
C GLY A 203 10.78 -6.10 15.00
N ILE A 204 12.12 -6.01 15.18
CA ILE A 204 13.09 -6.60 14.25
C ILE A 204 12.98 -8.13 14.25
N GLU A 205 12.95 -8.76 15.42
CA GLU A 205 12.87 -10.21 15.54
C GLU A 205 11.57 -10.75 14.95
N TRP A 206 10.46 -10.15 15.32
CA TRP A 206 9.14 -10.54 14.80
C TRP A 206 9.05 -10.40 13.28
N SER A 207 9.44 -9.23 12.75
CA SER A 207 9.36 -8.99 11.30
C SER A 207 10.34 -9.87 10.52
N THR A 208 11.51 -10.20 11.08
CA THR A 208 12.44 -11.14 10.45
C THR A 208 11.81 -12.53 10.33
N GLU A 209 11.17 -13.02 11.39
CA GLU A 209 10.50 -14.31 11.37
C GLU A 209 9.28 -14.32 10.43
N GLN A 210 8.47 -13.25 10.44
CA GLN A 210 7.38 -13.08 9.46
C GLN A 210 7.90 -13.21 8.02
N CYS A 211 8.97 -12.50 7.68
CA CYS A 211 9.55 -12.54 6.34
C CYS A 211 10.08 -13.94 5.98
N ARG A 212 10.75 -14.62 6.92
CA ARG A 212 11.22 -16.00 6.70
C ARG A 212 10.08 -16.97 6.40
N GLN A 213 8.97 -16.85 7.14
CA GLN A 213 7.78 -17.67 6.90
C GLN A 213 7.15 -17.37 5.53
N LEU A 214 7.08 -16.10 5.15
CA LEU A 214 6.58 -15.66 3.84
C LEU A 214 7.46 -16.23 2.71
N TYR A 215 8.78 -16.08 2.79
CA TYR A 215 9.71 -16.66 1.81
C TYR A 215 9.60 -18.18 1.72
N LYS A 216 9.51 -18.86 2.87
CA LYS A 216 9.32 -20.33 2.91
C LYS A 216 8.01 -20.76 2.24
N ALA A 217 6.99 -19.92 2.27
CA ALA A 217 5.70 -20.13 1.59
C ALA A 217 5.70 -19.72 0.10
N GLY A 218 6.86 -19.32 -0.45
CA GLY A 218 7.00 -18.93 -1.86
C GLY A 218 6.65 -17.47 -2.18
N VAL A 219 6.51 -16.62 -1.17
CA VAL A 219 6.28 -15.17 -1.36
C VAL A 219 7.63 -14.49 -1.57
N ASN A 220 7.92 -14.03 -2.79
CA ASN A 220 9.24 -13.50 -3.17
C ASN A 220 9.38 -11.99 -3.05
N ASN A 221 8.28 -11.26 -2.89
CA ASN A 221 8.27 -9.80 -2.81
C ASN A 221 7.64 -9.36 -1.49
N ILE A 222 8.30 -8.44 -0.78
CA ILE A 222 7.83 -7.87 0.47
C ILE A 222 7.91 -6.35 0.38
N HIS A 223 6.84 -5.67 0.76
CA HIS A 223 6.80 -4.23 0.94
C HIS A 223 7.09 -3.88 2.41
N PHE A 224 8.03 -2.97 2.65
CA PHE A 224 8.32 -2.49 4.00
C PHE A 224 7.77 -1.09 4.24
N TYR A 225 6.95 -0.94 5.27
CA TYR A 225 6.55 0.37 5.79
C TYR A 225 7.63 0.92 6.71
N THR A 226 8.43 1.86 6.21
CA THR A 226 9.63 2.36 6.90
C THR A 226 9.38 3.53 7.85
N VAL A 227 8.19 4.11 7.88
CA VAL A 227 7.88 5.30 8.69
C VAL A 227 8.42 5.16 10.11
N SER A 228 9.41 6.01 10.45
CA SER A 228 10.16 6.00 11.73
C SER A 228 10.87 4.68 12.07
N ALA A 229 11.09 3.78 11.11
CA ALA A 229 11.67 2.45 11.34
C ALA A 229 12.75 2.06 10.31
N VAL A 230 13.44 3.03 9.69
CA VAL A 230 14.44 2.78 8.63
C VAL A 230 15.53 1.82 9.11
N ASP A 231 16.07 2.04 10.31
CA ASP A 231 17.14 1.20 10.87
C ASP A 231 16.63 -0.21 11.20
N SER A 232 15.39 -0.33 11.67
CA SER A 232 14.76 -1.64 11.90
C SER A 232 14.58 -2.41 10.59
N VAL A 233 14.12 -1.75 9.53
CA VAL A 233 13.96 -2.38 8.19
C VAL A 233 15.32 -2.78 7.64
N ARG A 234 16.35 -1.93 7.79
CA ARG A 234 17.72 -2.27 7.36
C ARG A 234 18.23 -3.53 8.08
N GLU A 235 18.01 -3.63 9.39
CA GLU A 235 18.44 -4.79 10.17
C GLU A 235 17.64 -6.06 9.79
N VAL A 236 16.33 -5.96 9.59
CA VAL A 236 15.54 -7.07 9.07
C VAL A 236 16.08 -7.55 7.72
N ALA A 237 16.33 -6.63 6.78
CA ALA A 237 16.87 -6.97 5.47
C ALA A 237 18.23 -7.70 5.57
N ARG A 238 19.14 -7.23 6.45
CA ARG A 238 20.43 -7.90 6.68
C ARG A 238 20.31 -9.32 7.23
N ARG A 239 19.27 -9.61 8.01
CA ARG A 239 19.04 -10.95 8.57
C ARG A 239 18.39 -11.92 7.59
N LEU A 240 17.90 -11.40 6.47
CA LEU A 240 17.22 -12.18 5.42
C LEU A 240 18.14 -12.47 4.23
N LEU A 241 19.15 -11.63 4.00
CA LEU A 241 20.18 -11.77 2.96
C LEU A 241 21.37 -12.57 3.46
#